data_0d8ef558f259ce899bc44337187f38cd
#
_entry.id   0d8ef558f259ce899bc44337187f38cd
#
_cell.length_a   1.000
_cell.length_b   1.000
_cell.length_c   1.000
_cell.angle_alpha   90.00
_cell.angle_beta   90.00
_cell.angle_gamma   90.00
#
_symmetry.space_group_name_H-M   'P 1'
#
loop_
_entity.id
_entity.type
_entity.pdbx_description
1 polymer ?
#
loop_
_entity_poly.entity_id
_entity_poly.type
_entity_poly.pdbx_seq_one_letter_code
_entity_poly.pdbx_strand_id
1 'polypeptide(L)'
;PNLYGDIITDEAAQIQGGVGTAGSANVGDRYAMFEAIHGSAPRMIERGMGDYANPASIIKAAAMLLRHICRADAAARLEKAMAECTVEVKSDGTAATAAQYADAVMALL
;
A
#
# COMPACT_ATOMS: atom_id res chain seq x y z
N PRO A 1 18.29 2.09 -18.79
CA PRO A 1 17.62 1.33 -17.72
C PRO A 1 17.76 2.03 -16.38
N ASN A 2 16.76 1.87 -15.55
CA ASN A 2 16.63 2.58 -14.29
C ASN A 2 17.10 1.74 -13.08
N LEU A 3 18.16 0.96 -13.27
CA LEU A 3 18.64 0.02 -12.24
C LEU A 3 19.00 0.70 -10.92
N TYR A 4 19.74 1.81 -10.98
CA TYR A 4 20.16 2.53 -9.78
C TYR A 4 18.98 3.20 -9.07
N GLY A 5 18.03 3.74 -9.82
CA GLY A 5 16.81 4.29 -9.27
C GLY A 5 15.97 3.23 -8.57
N ASP A 6 15.86 2.04 -9.16
CA ASP A 6 15.12 0.91 -8.58
C ASP A 6 15.77 0.45 -7.26
N ILE A 7 17.10 0.35 -7.20
CA ILE A 7 17.82 -0.03 -5.98
C ILE A 7 17.61 1.00 -4.86
N ILE A 8 17.73 2.29 -5.17
CA ILE A 8 17.54 3.37 -4.19
C ILE A 8 16.09 3.38 -3.69
N THR A 9 15.13 3.17 -4.57
CA THR A 9 13.71 3.10 -4.22
C THR A 9 13.42 1.94 -3.27
N ASP A 10 14.00 0.77 -3.53
CA ASP A 10 13.84 -0.41 -2.66
C ASP A 10 14.42 -0.16 -1.27
N GLU A 11 15.60 0.45 -1.17
CA GLU A 11 16.20 0.81 0.11
C GLU A 11 15.34 1.82 0.88
N ALA A 12 14.83 2.84 0.21
CA ALA A 12 13.95 3.84 0.82
C ALA A 12 12.66 3.21 1.32
N ALA A 13 12.07 2.28 0.54
CA ALA A 13 10.86 1.55 0.94
C ALA A 13 11.11 0.67 2.16
N GLN A 14 12.28 0.04 2.26
CA GLN A 14 12.67 -0.76 3.43
C GLN A 14 12.74 0.06 4.71
N ILE A 15 13.27 1.29 4.64
CA ILE A 15 13.31 2.22 5.77
C ILE A 15 11.89 2.58 6.23
N GLN A 16 10.93 2.64 5.31
CA GLN A 16 9.53 3.00 5.60
C GLN A 16 8.66 1.80 6.00
N GLY A 17 9.19 0.60 6.10
CA GLY A 17 8.43 -0.57 6.50
C GLY A 17 8.38 -1.69 5.47
N GLY A 18 9.16 -1.58 4.39
CA GLY A 18 9.32 -2.61 3.38
C GLY A 18 8.64 -2.29 2.06
N VAL A 19 9.08 -2.97 1.01
CA VAL A 19 8.61 -2.76 -0.37
C VAL A 19 7.11 -3.05 -0.49
N GLY A 20 6.62 -4.09 0.19
CA GLY A 20 5.22 -4.49 0.11
C GLY A 20 4.22 -3.50 0.72
N THR A 21 4.69 -2.43 1.37
CA THR A 21 3.83 -1.43 2.00
C THR A 21 3.86 -0.06 1.31
N ALA A 22 4.69 0.12 0.30
CA ALA A 22 4.79 1.38 -0.44
C ALA A 22 3.78 1.42 -1.60
N GLY A 23 3.39 2.62 -2.00
CA GLY A 23 2.60 2.85 -3.21
C GLY A 23 3.50 3.25 -4.39
N SER A 24 3.00 3.11 -5.61
CA SER A 24 3.69 3.49 -6.84
C SER A 24 2.81 4.36 -7.72
N ALA A 25 3.44 5.25 -8.47
CA ALA A 25 2.76 6.12 -9.42
C ALA A 25 3.52 6.14 -10.76
N ASN A 26 2.76 6.06 -11.84
CA ASN A 26 3.24 6.26 -13.21
C ASN A 26 2.50 7.47 -13.77
N VAL A 27 3.20 8.60 -13.92
CA VAL A 27 2.60 9.87 -14.31
C VAL A 27 3.06 10.26 -15.70
N GLY A 28 2.10 10.42 -16.63
CA GLY A 28 2.33 10.92 -17.97
C GLY A 28 1.82 12.35 -18.11
N ASP A 29 1.84 12.86 -19.34
CA ASP A 29 1.40 14.23 -19.64
C ASP A 29 -0.10 14.43 -19.43
N ARG A 30 -0.92 13.40 -19.69
CA ARG A 30 -2.39 13.47 -19.62
C ARG A 30 -2.99 12.53 -18.61
N TYR A 31 -2.32 11.41 -18.34
CA TYR A 31 -2.86 10.33 -17.51
C TYR A 31 -1.87 9.96 -16.42
N ALA A 32 -2.39 9.42 -15.35
CA ALA A 32 -1.58 8.84 -14.28
C ALA A 32 -2.19 7.52 -13.83
N MET A 33 -1.34 6.59 -13.41
CA MET A 33 -1.75 5.30 -12.86
C MET A 33 -1.09 5.13 -11.49
N PHE A 34 -1.86 4.68 -10.52
CA PHE A 34 -1.40 4.45 -9.16
C PHE A 34 -1.64 2.99 -8.82
N GLU A 35 -0.61 2.33 -8.32
CA GLU A 35 -0.65 0.88 -8.11
C GLU A 35 0.12 0.47 -6.86
N ALA A 36 -0.15 -0.75 -6.38
CA ALA A 36 0.68 -1.39 -5.38
C ALA A 36 2.01 -1.80 -6.02
N ILE A 37 3.08 -1.82 -5.22
CA ILE A 37 4.41 -2.22 -5.71
C ILE A 37 4.53 -3.74 -5.86
N HIS A 38 3.80 -4.50 -5.04
CA HIS A 38 3.88 -5.96 -5.05
C HIS A 38 3.15 -6.59 -6.24
N GLY A 39 3.55 -7.82 -6.60
CA GLY A 39 2.86 -8.62 -7.62
C GLY A 39 1.60 -9.30 -7.09
N SER A 40 1.06 -10.22 -7.87
CA SER A 40 -0.20 -10.92 -7.60
C SER A 40 -0.12 -12.02 -6.53
N ALA A 41 1.08 -12.35 -6.06
CA ALA A 41 1.32 -13.34 -5.01
C ALA A 41 0.59 -14.69 -5.23
N PRO A 42 0.81 -15.39 -6.37
CA PRO A 42 0.05 -16.60 -6.68
C PRO A 42 0.20 -17.72 -5.65
N ARG A 43 1.33 -17.80 -4.97
CA ARG A 43 1.55 -18.82 -3.94
C ARG A 43 0.65 -18.62 -2.72
N MET A 44 0.35 -17.38 -2.36
CA MET A 44 -0.59 -17.08 -1.27
C MET A 44 -2.00 -17.54 -1.63
N ILE A 45 -2.40 -17.28 -2.87
CA ILE A 45 -3.73 -17.68 -3.39
C ILE A 45 -3.84 -19.19 -3.41
N GLU A 46 -2.83 -19.92 -3.89
CA GLU A 46 -2.79 -21.38 -3.92
C GLU A 46 -2.90 -22.01 -2.54
N ARG A 47 -2.33 -21.36 -1.52
CA ARG A 47 -2.37 -21.80 -0.12
C ARG A 47 -3.65 -21.42 0.61
N GLY A 48 -4.57 -20.70 -0.04
CA GLY A 48 -5.77 -20.18 0.58
C GLY A 48 -5.52 -19.02 1.54
N MET A 49 -4.37 -18.34 1.44
CA MET A 49 -3.95 -17.27 2.32
C MET A 49 -4.15 -15.87 1.70
N GLY A 50 -4.91 -15.78 0.61
CA GLY A 50 -5.15 -14.51 -0.08
C GLY A 50 -5.76 -13.43 0.80
N ASP A 51 -6.60 -13.80 1.76
CA ASP A 51 -7.23 -12.86 2.70
C ASP A 51 -6.21 -12.19 3.65
N TYR A 52 -5.01 -12.74 3.76
CA TYR A 52 -3.95 -12.22 4.61
C TYR A 52 -2.90 -11.41 3.83
N ALA A 53 -3.19 -11.03 2.58
CA ALA A 53 -2.35 -10.12 1.82
C ALA A 53 -2.45 -8.71 2.40
N ASN A 54 -1.30 -8.07 2.67
CA ASN A 54 -1.28 -6.74 3.27
C ASN A 54 -1.79 -5.68 2.27
N PRO A 55 -2.89 -4.97 2.56
CA PRO A 55 -3.45 -3.99 1.65
C PRO A 55 -2.80 -2.60 1.74
N ALA A 56 -1.80 -2.41 2.60
CA ALA A 56 -1.22 -1.09 2.85
C ALA A 56 -0.65 -0.45 1.58
N SER A 57 -0.05 -1.25 0.69
CA SER A 57 0.55 -0.75 -0.55
C SER A 57 -0.49 -0.08 -1.46
N ILE A 58 -1.63 -0.75 -1.71
CA ILE A 58 -2.67 -0.19 -2.57
C ILE A 58 -3.38 1.00 -1.90
N ILE A 59 -3.53 0.98 -0.59
CA ILE A 59 -4.13 2.10 0.14
C ILE A 59 -3.21 3.33 0.08
N LYS A 60 -1.91 3.15 0.19
CA LYS A 60 -0.94 4.25 0.00
C LYS A 60 -0.96 4.77 -1.43
N ALA A 61 -1.11 3.89 -2.42
CA ALA A 61 -1.28 4.30 -3.82
C ALA A 61 -2.56 5.15 -3.99
N ALA A 62 -3.64 4.80 -3.31
CA ALA A 62 -4.87 5.60 -3.31
C ALA A 62 -4.65 6.99 -2.69
N ALA A 63 -3.86 7.10 -1.63
CA ALA A 63 -3.49 8.39 -1.06
C ALA A 63 -2.69 9.25 -2.04
N MET A 64 -1.77 8.63 -2.78
CA MET A 64 -1.03 9.32 -3.86
C MET A 64 -1.96 9.81 -4.96
N LEU A 65 -2.94 9.00 -5.36
CA LEU A 65 -3.97 9.40 -6.32
C LEU A 65 -4.75 10.62 -5.83
N LEU A 66 -5.17 10.63 -4.57
CA LEU A 66 -5.89 11.75 -3.98
C LEU A 66 -5.06 13.05 -4.02
N ARG A 67 -3.76 12.97 -3.77
CA ARG A 67 -2.88 14.14 -3.91
C ARG A 67 -2.77 14.60 -5.35
N HIS A 68 -2.73 13.66 -6.30
CA HIS A 68 -2.64 13.97 -7.73
C HIS A 68 -3.87 14.73 -8.24
N ILE A 69 -5.06 14.40 -7.75
CA ILE A 69 -6.30 15.08 -8.12
C ILE A 69 -6.62 16.29 -7.23
N CYS A 70 -5.61 16.82 -6.53
CA CYS A 70 -5.71 18.02 -5.68
C CYS A 70 -6.62 17.82 -4.45
N ARG A 71 -6.69 16.60 -3.91
CA ARG A 71 -7.42 16.27 -2.68
C ARG A 71 -6.43 15.91 -1.56
N ALA A 72 -5.47 16.80 -1.32
CA ALA A 72 -4.44 16.60 -0.31
C ALA A 72 -5.03 16.49 1.11
N ASP A 73 -6.15 17.13 1.38
CA ASP A 73 -6.89 17.01 2.65
C ASP A 73 -7.35 15.57 2.90
N ALA A 74 -7.97 14.94 1.90
CA ALA A 74 -8.41 13.55 1.99
C ALA A 74 -7.21 12.59 2.08
N ALA A 75 -6.15 12.85 1.30
CA ALA A 75 -4.93 12.05 1.35
C ALA A 75 -4.28 12.09 2.73
N ALA A 76 -4.18 13.25 3.34
CA ALA A 76 -3.60 13.42 4.68
C ALA A 76 -4.43 12.68 5.74
N ARG A 77 -5.75 12.72 5.65
CA ARG A 77 -6.64 11.97 6.55
C ARG A 77 -6.44 10.46 6.42
N LEU A 78 -6.34 9.96 5.19
CA LEU A 78 -6.11 8.54 4.93
C LEU A 78 -4.74 8.08 5.47
N GLU A 79 -3.69 8.84 5.20
CA GLU A 79 -2.34 8.54 5.68
C GLU A 79 -2.26 8.57 7.21
N LYS A 80 -2.94 9.51 7.86
CA LYS A 80 -3.02 9.60 9.31
C LYS A 80 -3.76 8.38 9.89
N ALA A 81 -4.87 7.99 9.29
CA ALA A 81 -5.62 6.81 9.71
C ALA A 81 -4.77 5.54 9.61
N MET A 82 -4.00 5.40 8.54
CA MET A 82 -3.08 4.27 8.38
C MET A 82 -1.97 4.27 9.44
N ALA A 83 -1.42 5.44 9.78
CA ALA A 83 -0.38 5.56 10.78
C ALA A 83 -0.89 5.25 12.20
N GLU A 84 -2.13 5.60 12.50
CA GLU A 84 -2.77 5.35 13.79
C GLU A 84 -3.35 3.94 13.91
N CYS A 85 -3.48 3.21 12.80
CA CYS A 85 -4.04 1.86 12.80
C CYS A 85 -3.09 0.88 13.52
N THR A 86 -3.60 0.20 14.53
CA THR A 86 -2.85 -0.79 15.31
C THR A 86 -3.04 -2.21 14.82
N VAL A 87 -3.93 -2.42 13.84
CA VAL A 87 -4.19 -3.73 13.26
C VAL A 87 -3.05 -4.09 12.31
N GLU A 88 -2.52 -5.30 12.46
CA GLU A 88 -1.46 -5.81 11.59
C GLU A 88 -2.02 -6.92 10.69
N VAL A 89 -1.50 -6.97 9.47
CA VAL A 89 -1.77 -8.07 8.54
C VAL A 89 -0.45 -8.81 8.29
N LYS A 90 -0.46 -10.10 8.56
CA LYS A 90 0.71 -10.97 8.34
C LYS A 90 0.36 -12.08 7.36
N SER A 91 1.23 -12.31 6.41
CA SER A 91 1.03 -13.32 5.37
C SER A 91 0.99 -14.76 5.87
N ASP A 92 1.38 -15.00 7.12
CA ASP A 92 1.34 -16.32 7.76
C ASP A 92 -0.04 -16.66 8.39
N GLY A 93 -1.00 -15.72 8.34
CA GLY A 93 -2.34 -15.92 8.87
C GLY A 93 -2.47 -15.82 10.39
N THR A 94 -1.42 -15.35 11.09
CA THR A 94 -1.43 -15.25 12.56
C THR A 94 -2.00 -13.93 13.08
N ALA A 95 -2.30 -13.00 12.18
CA ALA A 95 -2.84 -11.69 12.52
C ALA A 95 -4.17 -11.44 11.78
N ALA A 96 -4.58 -10.19 11.64
CA ALA A 96 -5.84 -9.81 11.00
C ALA A 96 -5.84 -10.06 9.50
N THR A 97 -7.02 -10.18 8.90
CA THR A 97 -7.20 -10.22 7.44
C THR A 97 -7.10 -8.82 6.84
N ALA A 98 -6.93 -8.76 5.50
CA ALA A 98 -6.94 -7.49 4.76
C ALA A 98 -8.24 -6.71 4.99
N ALA A 99 -9.39 -7.40 5.00
CA ALA A 99 -10.68 -6.78 5.25
C ALA A 99 -10.75 -6.15 6.65
N GLN A 100 -10.25 -6.83 7.67
CA GLN A 100 -10.20 -6.32 9.04
C GLN A 100 -9.30 -5.08 9.13
N TYR A 101 -8.17 -5.08 8.46
CA TYR A 101 -7.30 -3.91 8.38
C TYR A 101 -7.99 -2.73 7.71
N ALA A 102 -8.65 -2.95 6.59
CA ALA A 102 -9.38 -1.91 5.87
C ALA A 102 -10.51 -1.32 6.73
N ASP A 103 -11.26 -2.16 7.44
CA ASP A 103 -12.32 -1.71 8.35
C ASP A 103 -11.75 -0.86 9.49
N ALA A 104 -10.61 -1.25 10.05
CA ALA A 104 -9.94 -0.50 11.11
C ALA A 104 -9.47 0.88 10.62
N VAL A 105 -8.91 0.96 9.42
CA VAL A 105 -8.50 2.23 8.80
C VAL A 105 -9.72 3.12 8.54
N MET A 106 -10.81 2.56 8.03
CA MET A 106 -12.04 3.31 7.77
C MET A 106 -12.65 3.88 9.07
N ALA A 107 -12.56 3.16 10.16
CA ALA A 107 -13.04 3.62 11.46
C ALA A 107 -12.25 4.83 12.00
N LEU A 108 -11.01 5.01 11.55
CA LEU A 108 -10.13 6.11 11.97
C LEU A 108 -10.22 7.34 11.05
N LEU A 109 -10.93 7.24 9.93
CA LEU A 109 -11.07 8.36 8.98
C LEU A 109 -11.89 9.55 9.54
#